data_438be416194b4fed6bababa40908fae7
#
_entry.id   438be416194b4fed6bababa40908fae7
#
_cell.length_a   1.000
_cell.length_b   1.000
_cell.length_c   1.000
_cell.angle_alpha   90.00
_cell.angle_beta   90.00
_cell.angle_gamma   90.00
#
_symmetry.space_group_name_H-M   'P 1'
#
loop_
_entity.id
_entity.type
_entity.pdbx_description
1 polymer ?
#
loop_
_entity_poly.entity_id
_entity_poly.type
_entity_poly.pdbx_seq_one_letter_code
_entity_poly.pdbx_strand_id
1 'polypeptide(L)'
;MLIDKDAKKNNDRTWCFWEQEDGFFDKIVFKKWDTISFLSDAYVADMEISPYQYKMIRGIDFYQYCFQEIKRHPTIEFIQADIGDWSYQEKSLSIDLNDIEYHFTNTILFNSIYREENADKKIIKLLQHFKGWIIETKEPAFNPEKATMMDFRISQDNGTSFVYVLPFDEKTALVEYTLFTKQLLQPDEYDEQLELYIKMFLHIEEYKVIEKEFGVIPMTNEKLSFERNGWNIGTAGGQTKGSSGYTFQFIQKQSQQIVDCLVNQNPLSEIPATPKRFRFYDNTLLEILYHNKLPGKEIFTAFFKKNKPQQVLRFLDNESSIKDELKIISSLPTWPFLKAAIKQL
;
A
#
# COMPACT_ATOMS: atom_id res chain seq x y z
N MET A 1 -23.15 -10.88 -5.65
CA MET A 1 -23.50 -9.77 -4.78
C MET A 1 -22.24 -9.12 -4.23
N LEU A 2 -22.11 -7.80 -4.25
CA LEU A 2 -21.05 -6.99 -3.67
C LEU A 2 -21.67 -6.08 -2.63
N ILE A 3 -21.13 -6.07 -1.40
CA ILE A 3 -21.69 -5.27 -0.30
C ILE A 3 -20.59 -4.34 0.21
N ASP A 4 -20.90 -3.06 0.36
CA ASP A 4 -20.04 -2.06 0.99
C ASP A 4 -20.91 -0.97 1.64
N LYS A 5 -20.46 -0.43 2.76
CA LYS A 5 -21.15 0.68 3.42
C LYS A 5 -21.00 2.01 2.66
N ASP A 6 -19.92 2.16 1.92
CA ASP A 6 -19.59 3.38 1.18
C ASP A 6 -20.08 3.30 -0.27
N ALA A 7 -20.75 4.34 -0.72
CA ALA A 7 -21.22 4.47 -2.10
C ALA A 7 -20.09 4.74 -3.12
N LYS A 8 -18.83 4.88 -2.68
CA LYS A 8 -17.64 5.09 -3.50
C LYS A 8 -17.74 6.26 -4.48
N LYS A 9 -18.20 7.41 -3.98
CA LYS A 9 -18.43 8.63 -4.78
C LYS A 9 -17.32 9.67 -4.65
N ASN A 10 -16.40 9.47 -3.71
CA ASN A 10 -15.33 10.41 -3.41
C ASN A 10 -13.97 9.85 -3.87
N ASN A 11 -13.03 10.75 -4.13
CA ASN A 11 -11.64 10.41 -4.35
C ASN A 11 -10.94 10.31 -2.98
N ASP A 12 -11.14 9.18 -2.29
CA ASP A 12 -10.73 8.99 -0.89
C ASP A 12 -9.31 8.41 -0.76
N ARG A 13 -8.68 8.05 -1.86
CA ARG A 13 -7.35 7.45 -1.88
C ARG A 13 -6.69 7.48 -3.24
N THR A 14 -5.38 7.32 -3.21
CA THR A 14 -4.51 7.20 -4.39
C THR A 14 -3.85 5.82 -4.40
N TRP A 15 -3.90 5.13 -5.52
CA TRP A 15 -3.21 3.87 -5.74
C TRP A 15 -1.93 4.11 -6.54
N CYS A 16 -0.77 3.93 -5.90
CA CYS A 16 0.53 4.00 -6.56
C CYS A 16 1.18 2.62 -6.62
N PHE A 17 1.68 2.26 -7.79
CA PHE A 17 2.30 0.97 -8.06
C PHE A 17 3.24 1.08 -9.25
N TRP A 18 3.98 0.01 -9.54
CA TRP A 18 4.84 -0.07 -10.71
C TRP A 18 4.65 -1.38 -11.43
N GLU A 19 4.76 -1.34 -12.74
CA GLU A 19 4.69 -2.53 -13.60
C GLU A 19 5.50 -2.32 -14.87
N GLN A 20 5.91 -3.42 -15.53
CA GLN A 20 6.76 -3.37 -16.72
C GLN A 20 5.95 -3.24 -18.01
N GLU A 21 4.72 -3.71 -18.00
CA GLU A 21 3.81 -3.73 -19.16
C GLU A 21 2.47 -3.13 -18.75
N ASP A 22 1.63 -2.86 -19.74
CA ASP A 22 0.28 -2.35 -19.49
C ASP A 22 -0.60 -3.44 -18.89
N GLY A 23 -1.04 -3.21 -17.64
CA GLY A 23 -1.87 -4.12 -16.88
C GLY A 23 -3.37 -3.91 -17.11
N PHE A 24 -4.17 -4.68 -16.37
CA PHE A 24 -5.64 -4.65 -16.46
C PHE A 24 -6.24 -3.26 -16.26
N PHE A 25 -5.66 -2.45 -15.40
CA PHE A 25 -6.14 -1.10 -15.06
C PHE A 25 -5.43 0.02 -15.81
N ASP A 26 -4.62 -0.29 -16.83
CA ASP A 26 -3.82 0.73 -17.53
C ASP A 26 -4.68 1.87 -18.14
N LYS A 27 -5.87 1.54 -18.62
CA LYS A 27 -6.83 2.50 -19.21
C LYS A 27 -7.39 3.54 -18.22
N ILE A 28 -7.23 3.34 -16.93
CA ILE A 28 -7.64 4.27 -15.88
C ILE A 28 -6.45 4.83 -15.09
N VAL A 29 -5.25 4.57 -15.55
CA VAL A 29 -4.04 5.19 -14.99
C VAL A 29 -4.12 6.69 -15.25
N PHE A 30 -4.12 7.46 -14.15
CA PHE A 30 -4.20 8.92 -14.20
C PHE A 30 -2.86 9.55 -14.58
N LYS A 31 -1.75 9.00 -14.07
CA LYS A 31 -0.39 9.50 -14.35
C LYS A 31 0.61 8.35 -14.33
N LYS A 32 1.66 8.47 -15.19
CA LYS A 32 2.80 7.54 -15.29
C LYS A 32 4.10 8.33 -15.21
N TRP A 33 5.13 7.74 -14.59
CA TRP A 33 6.49 8.28 -14.55
C TRP A 33 7.50 7.18 -14.84
N ASP A 34 8.47 7.49 -15.70
CA ASP A 34 9.60 6.61 -16.02
C ASP A 34 10.79 6.86 -15.08
N THR A 35 10.75 7.98 -14.36
CA THR A 35 11.77 8.41 -13.40
C THR A 35 11.17 8.59 -12.01
N ILE A 36 11.84 8.00 -11.00
CA ILE A 36 11.53 8.23 -9.59
C ILE A 36 12.70 8.91 -8.89
N SER A 37 12.38 9.80 -7.95
CA SER A 37 13.40 10.46 -7.10
C SER A 37 13.38 9.82 -5.70
N PHE A 38 14.57 9.61 -5.17
CA PHE A 38 14.81 9.28 -3.76
C PHE A 38 15.72 10.36 -3.17
N LEU A 39 15.31 10.93 -2.03
CA LEU A 39 16.04 12.02 -1.39
C LEU A 39 16.25 11.75 0.10
N SER A 40 17.47 11.93 0.54
CA SER A 40 17.87 11.98 1.96
C SER A 40 19.06 12.91 2.10
N ASP A 41 19.49 13.26 3.33
CA ASP A 41 20.67 14.11 3.54
C ASP A 41 21.95 13.45 3.00
N ALA A 42 22.01 12.13 2.97
CA ALA A 42 23.19 11.36 2.57
C ALA A 42 23.14 10.86 1.10
N TYR A 43 22.00 11.01 0.41
CA TYR A 43 21.84 10.53 -0.95
C TYR A 43 20.64 11.17 -1.64
N VAL A 44 20.88 11.75 -2.81
CA VAL A 44 19.85 12.33 -3.68
C VAL A 44 20.06 11.74 -5.07
N ALA A 45 19.01 11.16 -5.65
CA ALA A 45 19.07 10.59 -6.99
C ALA A 45 17.72 10.62 -7.70
N ASP A 46 17.75 11.02 -8.96
CA ASP A 46 16.71 10.73 -9.94
C ASP A 46 17.10 9.42 -10.65
N MET A 47 16.21 8.46 -10.68
CA MET A 47 16.49 7.10 -11.14
C MET A 47 15.52 6.72 -12.25
N GLU A 48 16.04 6.40 -13.41
CA GLU A 48 15.26 5.75 -14.47
C GLU A 48 14.93 4.32 -14.06
N ILE A 49 13.67 3.98 -14.11
CA ILE A 49 13.16 2.67 -13.66
C ILE A 49 12.82 1.71 -14.80
N SER A 50 13.06 2.10 -16.07
CA SER A 50 12.80 1.22 -17.20
C SER A 50 13.38 -0.20 -16.97
N PRO A 51 12.62 -1.27 -17.26
CA PRO A 51 11.36 -1.30 -18.01
C PRO A 51 10.11 -1.00 -17.18
N TYR A 52 10.24 -0.69 -15.89
CA TYR A 52 9.11 -0.29 -15.06
C TYR A 52 8.64 1.11 -15.36
N GLN A 53 7.34 1.33 -15.14
CA GLN A 53 6.72 2.65 -14.98
C GLN A 53 6.08 2.74 -13.60
N TYR A 54 6.27 3.85 -12.92
CA TYR A 54 5.54 4.16 -11.69
C TYR A 54 4.22 4.78 -12.09
N LYS A 55 3.12 4.16 -11.69
CA LYS A 55 1.76 4.48 -12.14
C LYS A 55 0.90 4.90 -10.97
N MET A 56 -0.04 5.79 -11.24
CA MET A 56 -1.00 6.30 -10.27
C MET A 56 -2.43 6.16 -10.80
N ILE A 57 -3.32 5.62 -9.98
CA ILE A 57 -4.77 5.58 -10.21
C ILE A 57 -5.44 6.31 -9.05
N ARG A 58 -6.36 7.24 -9.36
CA ARG A 58 -7.19 7.87 -8.36
C ARG A 58 -8.31 6.93 -7.93
N GLY A 59 -8.67 6.95 -6.64
CA GLY A 59 -9.75 6.12 -6.11
C GLY A 59 -11.05 6.29 -6.88
N ILE A 60 -11.42 7.53 -7.21
CA ILE A 60 -12.65 7.82 -7.96
C ILE A 60 -12.66 7.20 -9.36
N ASP A 61 -11.54 7.21 -10.09
CA ASP A 61 -11.44 6.62 -11.43
C ASP A 61 -11.59 5.09 -11.36
N PHE A 62 -10.96 4.49 -10.33
CA PHE A 62 -11.10 3.05 -10.06
C PHE A 62 -12.54 2.66 -9.76
N TYR A 63 -13.21 3.40 -8.88
CA TYR A 63 -14.61 3.13 -8.52
C TYR A 63 -15.54 3.30 -9.72
N GLN A 64 -15.40 4.38 -10.47
CA GLN A 64 -16.23 4.62 -11.66
C GLN A 64 -16.06 3.50 -12.69
N TYR A 65 -14.82 3.08 -12.93
CA TYR A 65 -14.54 1.97 -13.83
C TYR A 65 -15.20 0.67 -13.36
N CYS A 66 -14.99 0.28 -12.09
CA CYS A 66 -15.59 -0.92 -11.53
C CYS A 66 -17.13 -0.89 -11.57
N PHE A 67 -17.75 0.23 -11.24
CA PHE A 67 -19.21 0.35 -11.32
C PHE A 67 -19.76 0.35 -12.76
N GLN A 68 -18.99 0.85 -13.73
CA GLN A 68 -19.37 0.73 -15.15
C GLN A 68 -19.34 -0.73 -15.58
N GLU A 69 -18.32 -1.50 -15.17
CA GLU A 69 -18.26 -2.94 -15.46
C GLU A 69 -19.40 -3.71 -14.74
N ILE A 70 -19.66 -3.43 -13.48
CA ILE A 70 -20.79 -4.04 -12.73
C ILE A 70 -22.11 -3.82 -13.47
N LYS A 71 -22.39 -2.60 -13.96
CA LYS A 71 -23.61 -2.28 -14.69
C LYS A 71 -23.78 -3.07 -16.01
N ARG A 72 -22.66 -3.50 -16.62
CA ARG A 72 -22.69 -4.33 -17.85
C ARG A 72 -23.05 -5.79 -17.56
N HIS A 73 -23.00 -6.21 -16.30
CA HIS A 73 -23.23 -7.58 -15.87
C HIS A 73 -24.45 -7.66 -14.94
N PRO A 74 -25.65 -7.93 -15.46
CA PRO A 74 -26.90 -7.95 -14.66
C PRO A 74 -26.92 -8.96 -13.51
N THR A 75 -26.01 -9.94 -13.55
CA THR A 75 -25.84 -10.94 -12.49
C THR A 75 -25.06 -10.43 -11.28
N ILE A 76 -24.48 -9.23 -11.35
CA ILE A 76 -23.75 -8.60 -10.25
C ILE A 76 -24.65 -7.52 -9.64
N GLU A 77 -24.94 -7.66 -8.36
CA GLU A 77 -25.70 -6.71 -7.58
C GLU A 77 -24.77 -6.01 -6.57
N PHE A 78 -24.85 -4.67 -6.51
CA PHE A 78 -24.21 -3.88 -5.47
C PHE A 78 -25.24 -3.45 -4.44
N ILE A 79 -24.96 -3.76 -3.18
CA ILE A 79 -25.80 -3.39 -2.03
C ILE A 79 -25.00 -2.43 -1.16
N GLN A 80 -25.50 -1.21 -1.00
CA GLN A 80 -24.95 -0.29 -0.02
C GLN A 80 -25.60 -0.57 1.34
N ALA A 81 -24.82 -1.18 2.25
CA ALA A 81 -25.27 -1.50 3.59
C ALA A 81 -24.11 -1.48 4.59
N ASP A 82 -24.43 -1.15 5.82
CA ASP A 82 -23.52 -1.36 6.94
C ASP A 82 -23.47 -2.85 7.26
N ILE A 83 -22.26 -3.39 7.43
CA ILE A 83 -22.01 -4.81 7.65
C ILE A 83 -21.72 -5.03 9.13
N GLY A 84 -22.64 -5.68 9.82
CA GLY A 84 -22.51 -6.09 11.21
C GLY A 84 -21.70 -7.37 11.37
N ASP A 85 -22.22 -8.28 12.19
CA ASP A 85 -21.60 -9.59 12.40
C ASP A 85 -21.95 -10.56 11.29
N TRP A 86 -21.07 -11.52 11.03
CA TRP A 86 -21.34 -12.62 10.11
C TRP A 86 -20.75 -13.93 10.61
N SER A 87 -21.37 -15.02 10.19
CA SER A 87 -20.84 -16.36 10.32
C SER A 87 -20.91 -17.10 8.99
N TYR A 88 -19.86 -17.84 8.67
CA TYR A 88 -19.78 -18.61 7.43
C TYR A 88 -19.30 -20.03 7.73
N GLN A 89 -20.15 -21.01 7.43
CA GLN A 89 -19.87 -22.44 7.63
C GLN A 89 -20.53 -23.26 6.52
N GLU A 90 -19.84 -24.27 6.02
CA GLU A 90 -20.40 -25.23 5.05
C GLU A 90 -21.12 -24.57 3.84
N LYS A 91 -20.55 -23.49 3.31
CA LYS A 91 -21.13 -22.66 2.23
C LYS A 91 -22.45 -21.97 2.59
N SER A 92 -22.75 -21.84 3.86
CA SER A 92 -23.88 -21.05 4.37
C SER A 92 -23.35 -19.80 5.06
N LEU A 93 -23.92 -18.65 4.72
CA LEU A 93 -23.58 -17.34 5.29
C LEU A 93 -24.80 -16.79 6.02
N SER A 94 -24.63 -16.45 7.29
CA SER A 94 -25.53 -15.55 8.03
C SER A 94 -24.80 -14.22 8.20
N ILE A 95 -25.43 -13.10 7.89
CA ILE A 95 -24.82 -11.78 7.88
C ILE A 95 -25.85 -10.71 8.25
N ASP A 96 -25.46 -9.78 9.13
CA ASP A 96 -26.24 -8.60 9.44
C ASP A 96 -25.95 -7.48 8.47
N LEU A 97 -26.98 -6.96 7.81
CA LEU A 97 -26.91 -5.81 6.92
C LEU A 97 -27.93 -4.77 7.42
N ASN A 98 -27.45 -3.62 7.87
CA ASN A 98 -28.29 -2.55 8.45
C ASN A 98 -29.20 -3.08 9.58
N ASP A 99 -28.64 -3.87 10.51
CA ASP A 99 -29.34 -4.50 11.65
C ASP A 99 -30.43 -5.53 11.24
N ILE A 100 -30.40 -6.02 10.01
CA ILE A 100 -31.28 -7.09 9.52
C ILE A 100 -30.44 -8.31 9.16
N GLU A 101 -30.80 -9.47 9.74
CA GLU A 101 -30.10 -10.73 9.46
C GLU A 101 -30.57 -11.34 8.13
N TYR A 102 -29.60 -11.69 7.30
CA TYR A 102 -29.80 -12.38 6.02
C TYR A 102 -29.10 -13.73 6.03
N HIS A 103 -29.73 -14.72 5.39
CA HIS A 103 -29.17 -16.06 5.26
C HIS A 103 -28.99 -16.43 3.79
N PHE A 104 -27.80 -16.88 3.43
CA PHE A 104 -27.48 -17.35 2.08
C PHE A 104 -26.93 -18.79 2.18
N THR A 105 -27.40 -19.67 1.29
CA THR A 105 -26.93 -21.05 1.19
C THR A 105 -26.22 -21.29 -0.12
N ASN A 106 -25.32 -22.27 -0.15
CA ASN A 106 -24.52 -22.62 -1.32
C ASN A 106 -23.76 -21.42 -1.92
N THR A 107 -23.14 -20.63 -1.05
CA THR A 107 -22.44 -19.40 -1.41
C THR A 107 -20.95 -19.50 -1.15
N ILE A 108 -20.17 -18.64 -1.78
CA ILE A 108 -18.75 -18.41 -1.49
C ILE A 108 -18.61 -16.98 -0.95
N LEU A 109 -18.05 -16.83 0.24
CA LEU A 109 -17.79 -15.55 0.85
C LEU A 109 -16.35 -15.10 0.59
N PHE A 110 -16.19 -13.94 -0.04
CA PHE A 110 -14.93 -13.20 -0.09
C PHE A 110 -15.01 -12.00 0.85
N ASN A 111 -14.17 -11.98 1.89
CA ASN A 111 -14.16 -10.94 2.91
C ASN A 111 -12.93 -10.04 2.75
N SER A 112 -13.15 -8.73 2.57
CA SER A 112 -12.09 -7.71 2.53
C SER A 112 -12.03 -6.85 3.79
N ILE A 113 -12.91 -7.08 4.77
CA ILE A 113 -12.95 -6.28 6.00
C ILE A 113 -11.83 -6.75 6.93
N TYR A 114 -10.82 -5.90 7.08
CA TYR A 114 -9.77 -6.14 8.05
C TYR A 114 -10.29 -5.85 9.47
N ARG A 115 -10.28 -6.87 10.30
CA ARG A 115 -10.55 -6.75 11.74
C ARG A 115 -9.30 -7.15 12.50
N GLU A 116 -8.92 -6.35 13.49
CA GLU A 116 -7.84 -6.69 14.39
C GLU A 116 -8.33 -7.74 15.38
N GLU A 117 -7.76 -8.94 15.33
CA GLU A 117 -8.29 -10.07 16.11
C GLU A 117 -7.44 -10.46 17.31
N ASN A 118 -6.18 -10.05 17.39
CA ASN A 118 -5.26 -10.64 18.37
C ASN A 118 -4.61 -9.63 19.31
N ALA A 119 -4.81 -9.86 20.60
CA ALA A 119 -4.05 -9.25 21.68
C ALA A 119 -2.73 -10.00 22.01
N ASP A 120 -2.21 -10.84 21.07
CA ASP A 120 -0.94 -11.53 21.31
C ASP A 120 0.21 -10.54 21.32
N LYS A 121 0.88 -10.45 22.46
CA LYS A 121 2.04 -9.54 22.68
C LYS A 121 3.24 -9.81 21.75
N LYS A 122 3.24 -10.94 21.05
CA LYS A 122 4.27 -11.25 20.04
C LYS A 122 4.01 -10.64 18.68
N ILE A 123 2.78 -10.17 18.44
CA ILE A 123 2.45 -9.50 17.19
C ILE A 123 3.02 -8.09 17.22
N ILE A 124 3.88 -7.82 16.26
CA ILE A 124 4.40 -6.48 15.99
C ILE A 124 3.43 -5.80 15.02
N LYS A 125 3.01 -4.59 15.37
CA LYS A 125 2.17 -3.76 14.53
C LYS A 125 2.70 -2.34 14.52
N LEU A 126 3.01 -1.85 13.33
CA LEU A 126 3.15 -0.46 12.99
C LEU A 126 1.98 -0.04 12.11
N LEU A 127 1.74 1.23 12.06
CA LEU A 127 0.79 1.85 11.15
C LEU A 127 1.61 2.63 10.12
N GLN A 128 1.41 2.33 8.84
CA GLN A 128 1.72 3.31 7.80
C GLN A 128 0.51 4.22 7.72
N HIS A 129 0.68 5.46 8.10
CA HIS A 129 -0.39 6.44 8.01
C HIS A 129 0.13 7.67 7.29
N PHE A 130 -0.78 8.33 6.60
CA PHE A 130 -0.41 9.44 5.75
C PHE A 130 -1.53 10.44 5.61
N LYS A 131 -1.14 11.68 5.33
CA LYS A 131 -2.05 12.75 4.87
C LYS A 131 -1.47 13.34 3.60
N GLY A 132 -2.28 13.42 2.57
CA GLY A 132 -1.93 13.97 1.28
C GLY A 132 -2.77 15.21 0.95
N TRP A 133 -2.12 16.20 0.33
CA TRP A 133 -2.78 17.36 -0.25
C TRP A 133 -2.51 17.41 -1.74
N ILE A 134 -3.55 17.49 -2.55
CA ILE A 134 -3.43 17.93 -3.93
C ILE A 134 -3.37 19.46 -3.90
N ILE A 135 -2.23 20.01 -4.31
CA ILE A 135 -2.00 21.45 -4.33
C ILE A 135 -1.87 21.97 -5.75
N GLU A 136 -2.35 23.19 -5.96
CA GLU A 136 -2.25 23.93 -7.22
C GLU A 136 -1.51 25.26 -7.00
N THR A 137 -0.50 25.54 -7.80
CA THR A 137 0.30 26.76 -7.78
C THR A 137 -0.07 27.69 -8.94
N LYS A 138 0.14 28.99 -8.78
CA LYS A 138 -0.08 29.97 -9.86
C LYS A 138 0.96 29.83 -10.98
N GLU A 139 2.21 29.65 -10.60
CA GLU A 139 3.33 29.50 -11.50
C GLU A 139 3.83 28.04 -11.53
N PRO A 140 4.50 27.59 -12.60
CA PRO A 140 5.12 26.27 -12.65
C PRO A 140 6.08 26.04 -11.47
N ALA A 141 5.84 24.96 -10.71
CA ALA A 141 6.62 24.60 -9.52
C ALA A 141 7.06 23.14 -9.52
N PHE A 142 6.51 22.31 -10.39
CA PHE A 142 6.76 20.87 -10.42
C PHE A 142 7.34 20.42 -11.75
N ASN A 143 8.12 19.34 -11.70
CA ASN A 143 8.53 18.63 -12.91
C ASN A 143 7.61 17.41 -13.12
N PRO A 144 6.72 17.42 -14.13
CA PRO A 144 5.74 16.37 -14.36
C PRO A 144 6.34 15.04 -14.85
N GLU A 145 7.63 15.01 -15.22
CA GLU A 145 8.30 13.83 -15.78
C GLU A 145 8.88 12.91 -14.69
N LYS A 146 8.85 13.31 -13.41
CA LYS A 146 9.39 12.51 -12.32
C LYS A 146 8.56 12.58 -11.06
N ALA A 147 8.41 11.43 -10.39
CA ALA A 147 7.76 11.33 -9.09
C ALA A 147 8.79 11.24 -7.97
N THR A 148 8.64 12.02 -6.92
CA THR A 148 9.39 11.79 -5.67
C THR A 148 8.75 10.63 -4.92
N MET A 149 9.42 9.48 -4.91
CA MET A 149 8.91 8.28 -4.26
C MET A 149 9.14 8.30 -2.75
N MET A 150 10.26 8.86 -2.30
CA MET A 150 10.56 9.04 -0.86
C MET A 150 11.51 10.21 -0.66
N ASP A 151 11.07 11.22 0.06
CA ASP A 151 11.94 12.31 0.53
C ASP A 151 12.10 12.25 2.05
N PHE A 152 13.24 11.76 2.50
CA PHE A 152 13.60 11.62 3.92
C PHE A 152 14.34 12.83 4.49
N ARG A 153 14.44 13.95 3.78
CA ARG A 153 15.14 15.16 4.29
C ARG A 153 14.41 15.85 5.43
N ILE A 154 13.19 15.44 5.72
CA ILE A 154 12.37 15.93 6.84
C ILE A 154 12.82 15.37 8.20
N SER A 155 12.31 15.98 9.30
CA SER A 155 12.51 15.46 10.66
C SER A 155 12.01 14.02 10.80
N GLN A 156 12.72 13.26 11.63
CA GLN A 156 12.37 11.88 12.00
C GLN A 156 11.91 11.76 13.46
N ASP A 157 11.57 12.89 14.10
CA ASP A 157 11.22 12.93 15.53
C ASP A 157 9.94 12.15 15.84
N ASN A 158 9.00 12.10 14.88
CA ASN A 158 7.76 11.33 14.99
C ASN A 158 7.91 9.87 14.56
N GLY A 159 9.10 9.39 14.23
CA GLY A 159 9.38 8.06 13.73
C GLY A 159 9.88 8.05 12.29
N THR A 160 9.84 6.90 11.61
CA THR A 160 10.22 6.83 10.20
C THR A 160 9.23 7.61 9.36
N SER A 161 9.66 8.74 8.79
CA SER A 161 8.79 9.67 8.04
C SER A 161 9.44 10.12 6.75
N PHE A 162 8.62 10.28 5.72
CA PHE A 162 9.05 10.75 4.41
C PHE A 162 7.88 11.39 3.66
N VAL A 163 8.18 12.08 2.57
CA VAL A 163 7.17 12.74 1.74
C VAL A 163 7.21 12.18 0.32
N TYR A 164 6.03 11.89 -0.23
CA TYR A 164 5.82 11.70 -1.67
C TYR A 164 5.51 13.05 -2.31
N VAL A 165 6.04 13.29 -3.51
CA VAL A 165 5.58 14.37 -4.39
C VAL A 165 5.30 13.78 -5.75
N LEU A 166 4.03 13.79 -6.13
CA LEU A 166 3.53 13.16 -7.36
C LEU A 166 2.95 14.24 -8.27
N PRO A 167 3.74 14.84 -9.18
CA PRO A 167 3.29 15.90 -10.06
C PRO A 167 2.33 15.38 -11.14
N PHE A 168 1.18 16.03 -11.27
CA PHE A 168 0.23 15.74 -12.35
C PHE A 168 0.60 16.51 -13.61
N ASP A 169 0.98 17.76 -13.41
CA ASP A 169 1.49 18.71 -14.39
C ASP A 169 2.50 19.68 -13.72
N GLU A 170 2.87 20.75 -14.42
CA GLU A 170 3.84 21.71 -13.90
C GLU A 170 3.34 22.55 -12.69
N LYS A 171 2.01 22.58 -12.44
CA LYS A 171 1.37 23.39 -11.40
C LYS A 171 0.64 22.59 -10.35
N THR A 172 0.33 21.33 -10.62
CA THR A 172 -0.50 20.50 -9.75
C THR A 172 0.24 19.25 -9.32
N ALA A 173 0.26 18.96 -8.03
CA ALA A 173 0.85 17.75 -7.47
C ALA A 173 0.12 17.26 -6.23
N LEU A 174 0.16 15.95 -5.99
CA LEU A 174 -0.08 15.37 -4.68
C LEU A 174 1.21 15.48 -3.86
N VAL A 175 1.13 16.08 -2.69
CA VAL A 175 2.18 16.09 -1.67
C VAL A 175 1.67 15.34 -0.47
N GLU A 176 2.31 14.22 -0.11
CA GLU A 176 1.83 13.31 0.91
C GLU A 176 2.91 13.08 1.97
N TYR A 177 2.60 13.42 3.23
CA TYR A 177 3.43 13.12 4.39
C TYR A 177 3.05 11.76 4.96
N THR A 178 3.99 10.83 4.96
CA THR A 178 3.81 9.43 5.35
C THR A 178 4.72 9.04 6.50
N LEU A 179 4.19 8.26 7.45
CA LEU A 179 4.91 7.79 8.63
C LEU A 179 4.70 6.30 8.88
N PHE A 180 5.70 5.68 9.51
CA PHE A 180 5.62 4.32 10.09
C PHE A 180 5.76 4.44 11.59
N THR A 181 4.66 4.39 12.33
CA THR A 181 4.65 4.57 13.79
C THR A 181 3.71 3.60 14.49
N LYS A 182 3.73 3.58 15.81
CA LYS A 182 2.83 2.73 16.63
C LYS A 182 1.45 3.36 16.83
N GLN A 183 1.34 4.68 16.67
CA GLN A 183 0.14 5.46 16.92
C GLN A 183 0.02 6.56 15.89
N LEU A 184 -1.21 6.98 15.64
CA LEU A 184 -1.48 8.13 14.76
C LEU A 184 -1.02 9.43 15.43
N LEU A 185 -0.66 10.41 14.62
CA LEU A 185 -0.48 11.79 15.07
C LEU A 185 -1.85 12.46 15.24
N GLN A 186 -1.85 13.64 15.91
CA GLN A 186 -3.03 14.48 15.89
C GLN A 186 -3.24 15.06 14.48
N PRO A 187 -4.47 15.31 14.05
CA PRO A 187 -4.77 15.76 12.68
C PRO A 187 -3.98 17.00 12.24
N ASP A 188 -3.77 17.95 13.15
CA ASP A 188 -3.07 19.20 12.86
C ASP A 188 -1.56 19.00 12.66
N GLU A 189 -0.95 17.99 13.32
CA GLU A 189 0.47 17.68 13.16
C GLU A 189 0.83 17.27 11.73
N TYR A 190 -0.07 16.58 11.03
CA TYR A 190 0.16 16.27 9.60
C TYR A 190 0.12 17.53 8.73
N ASP A 191 -0.84 18.43 9.00
CA ASP A 191 -1.00 19.67 8.24
C ASP A 191 0.23 20.55 8.43
N GLU A 192 0.72 20.71 9.65
CA GLU A 192 1.95 21.46 9.96
C GLU A 192 3.18 20.89 9.22
N GLN A 193 3.32 19.56 9.16
CA GLN A 193 4.44 18.93 8.45
C GLN A 193 4.34 19.12 6.93
N LEU A 194 3.13 19.06 6.36
CA LEU A 194 2.90 19.33 4.95
C LEU A 194 3.21 20.80 4.60
N GLU A 195 2.72 21.74 5.38
CA GLU A 195 3.01 23.18 5.20
C GLU A 195 4.51 23.47 5.29
N LEU A 196 5.17 22.90 6.31
CA LEU A 196 6.61 23.04 6.49
C LEU A 196 7.38 22.46 5.28
N TYR A 197 6.99 21.27 4.81
CA TYR A 197 7.64 20.63 3.66
C TYR A 197 7.46 21.46 2.38
N ILE A 198 6.25 21.89 2.09
CA ILE A 198 5.93 22.68 0.89
C ILE A 198 6.75 23.98 0.89
N LYS A 199 6.84 24.65 2.02
CA LYS A 199 7.62 25.89 2.15
C LYS A 199 9.12 25.67 2.08
N MET A 200 9.65 24.71 2.85
CA MET A 200 11.11 24.57 3.06
C MET A 200 11.80 23.76 1.97
N PHE A 201 11.13 22.78 1.38
CA PHE A 201 11.75 21.86 0.42
C PHE A 201 11.25 22.04 -1.01
N LEU A 202 10.01 22.47 -1.21
CA LEU A 202 9.48 22.80 -2.52
C LEU A 202 9.63 24.30 -2.84
N HIS A 203 9.91 25.16 -1.83
CA HIS A 203 10.04 26.62 -1.96
C HIS A 203 8.77 27.28 -2.53
N ILE A 204 7.60 26.73 -2.18
CA ILE A 204 6.30 27.24 -2.61
C ILE A 204 5.68 28.00 -1.45
N GLU A 205 5.41 29.30 -1.66
CA GLU A 205 4.78 30.16 -0.65
C GLU A 205 3.28 30.32 -0.88
N GLU A 206 2.84 30.32 -2.14
CA GLU A 206 1.43 30.50 -2.51
C GLU A 206 0.90 29.29 -3.27
N TYR A 207 -0.06 28.61 -2.70
CA TYR A 207 -0.75 27.48 -3.31
C TYR A 207 -2.18 27.39 -2.81
N LYS A 208 -3.00 26.62 -3.52
CA LYS A 208 -4.36 26.25 -3.11
C LYS A 208 -4.41 24.76 -2.88
N VAL A 209 -4.94 24.34 -1.74
CA VAL A 209 -5.27 22.92 -1.50
C VAL A 209 -6.60 22.63 -2.19
N ILE A 210 -6.57 21.73 -3.19
CA ILE A 210 -7.75 21.36 -3.98
C ILE A 210 -8.47 20.20 -3.31
N GLU A 211 -7.70 19.20 -2.88
CA GLU A 211 -8.22 17.95 -2.32
C GLU A 211 -7.30 17.46 -1.20
N LYS A 212 -7.87 16.70 -0.26
CA LYS A 212 -7.13 16.09 0.85
C LYS A 212 -7.44 14.61 0.92
N GLU A 213 -6.44 13.78 1.18
CA GLU A 213 -6.61 12.37 1.49
C GLU A 213 -5.97 12.02 2.82
N PHE A 214 -6.46 10.98 3.46
CA PHE A 214 -5.91 10.41 4.69
C PHE A 214 -6.09 8.90 4.65
N GLY A 215 -5.04 8.18 5.03
CA GLY A 215 -5.10 6.72 5.08
C GLY A 215 -4.28 6.11 6.21
N VAL A 216 -4.68 4.91 6.60
CA VAL A 216 -3.98 4.09 7.59
C VAL A 216 -3.90 2.67 7.06
N ILE A 217 -2.69 2.15 6.95
CA ILE A 217 -2.40 0.81 6.45
C ILE A 217 -1.69 0.03 7.57
N PRO A 218 -2.20 -1.14 7.99
CA PRO A 218 -1.52 -1.94 9.00
C PRO A 218 -0.25 -2.56 8.43
N MET A 219 0.87 -2.38 9.12
CA MET A 219 2.14 -3.04 8.89
C MET A 219 2.37 -4.04 10.02
N THR A 220 2.18 -5.34 9.77
CA THR A 220 2.16 -6.34 10.83
C THR A 220 2.86 -7.63 10.44
N ASN A 221 3.40 -8.34 11.43
CA ASN A 221 3.88 -9.70 11.29
C ASN A 221 2.77 -10.74 11.57
N GLU A 222 1.55 -10.29 11.83
CA GLU A 222 0.40 -11.17 12.02
C GLU A 222 0.21 -12.09 10.81
N LYS A 223 -0.09 -13.35 11.10
CA LYS A 223 -0.38 -14.33 10.05
C LYS A 223 -1.84 -14.22 9.65
N LEU A 224 -2.13 -13.30 8.74
CA LEU A 224 -3.44 -13.21 8.13
C LEU A 224 -3.64 -14.42 7.19
N SER A 225 -4.78 -15.09 7.31
CA SER A 225 -5.09 -16.31 6.56
C SER A 225 -6.07 -16.01 5.44
N PHE A 226 -5.79 -16.52 4.25
CA PHE A 226 -6.72 -16.48 3.13
C PHE A 226 -8.00 -17.26 3.44
N GLU A 227 -7.88 -18.44 4.04
CA GLU A 227 -9.03 -19.30 4.41
C GLU A 227 -9.31 -19.17 5.91
N ARG A 228 -10.30 -18.34 6.27
CA ARG A 228 -10.79 -18.18 7.64
C ARG A 228 -12.18 -17.58 7.62
N ASN A 229 -13.19 -18.34 8.06
CA ASN A 229 -14.59 -17.91 8.01
C ASN A 229 -15.01 -17.37 6.63
N GLY A 230 -14.67 -18.10 5.56
CA GLY A 230 -14.73 -17.67 4.18
C GLY A 230 -13.32 -17.42 3.58
N TRP A 231 -13.24 -16.69 2.49
CA TRP A 231 -11.99 -16.39 1.79
C TRP A 231 -11.63 -14.92 2.01
N ASN A 232 -10.61 -14.67 2.82
CA ASN A 232 -10.15 -13.31 3.07
C ASN A 232 -9.32 -12.79 1.89
N ILE A 233 -9.65 -11.60 1.41
CA ILE A 233 -8.97 -10.92 0.30
C ILE A 233 -8.42 -9.56 0.73
N GLY A 234 -7.58 -8.97 -0.09
CA GLY A 234 -6.99 -7.67 0.22
C GLY A 234 -6.18 -7.68 1.51
N THR A 235 -6.24 -6.61 2.27
CA THR A 235 -5.52 -6.49 3.55
C THR A 235 -5.92 -7.58 4.55
N ALA A 236 -7.21 -7.94 4.61
CA ALA A 236 -7.70 -9.01 5.48
C ALA A 236 -7.11 -10.38 5.10
N GLY A 237 -6.83 -10.61 3.81
CA GLY A 237 -6.18 -11.81 3.27
C GLY A 237 -4.65 -11.74 3.24
N GLY A 238 -4.03 -10.76 3.89
CA GLY A 238 -2.57 -10.63 3.97
C GLY A 238 -1.92 -10.10 2.69
N GLN A 239 -2.67 -9.40 1.82
CA GLN A 239 -2.16 -8.83 0.57
C GLN A 239 -1.56 -7.43 0.76
N THR A 240 -1.27 -7.04 1.98
CA THR A 240 -0.49 -5.85 2.32
C THR A 240 0.92 -6.28 2.72
N LYS A 241 1.94 -5.72 2.07
CA LYS A 241 3.33 -6.00 2.42
C LYS A 241 3.64 -5.46 3.80
N GLY A 242 3.95 -6.36 4.73
CA GLY A 242 4.10 -6.03 6.15
C GLY A 242 5.17 -4.97 6.47
N SER A 243 6.17 -4.79 5.60
CA SER A 243 7.30 -3.88 5.82
C SER A 243 7.21 -2.54 5.11
N SER A 244 6.24 -2.36 4.19
CA SER A 244 6.17 -1.16 3.35
C SER A 244 4.75 -0.70 2.99
N GLY A 245 3.71 -1.46 3.40
CA GLY A 245 2.32 -1.11 3.14
C GLY A 245 1.85 -1.25 1.68
N TYR A 246 2.73 -1.57 0.73
CA TYR A 246 2.32 -1.78 -0.66
C TYR A 246 1.31 -2.91 -0.75
N THR A 247 0.22 -2.68 -1.49
CA THR A 247 -0.96 -3.53 -1.46
C THR A 247 -1.52 -3.81 -2.86
N PHE A 248 -1.58 -2.82 -3.74
CA PHE A 248 -2.35 -2.86 -4.98
C PHE A 248 -1.96 -4.01 -5.90
N GLN A 249 -0.67 -4.19 -6.17
CA GLN A 249 -0.17 -5.28 -7.02
C GLN A 249 -0.43 -6.66 -6.41
N PHE A 250 -0.32 -6.79 -5.09
CA PHE A 250 -0.61 -8.06 -4.41
C PHE A 250 -2.08 -8.44 -4.52
N ILE A 251 -2.99 -7.45 -4.38
CA ILE A 251 -4.43 -7.66 -4.57
C ILE A 251 -4.73 -8.09 -6.01
N GLN A 252 -4.14 -7.43 -7.01
CA GLN A 252 -4.34 -7.81 -8.41
C GLN A 252 -3.91 -9.25 -8.68
N LYS A 253 -2.71 -9.63 -8.22
CA LYS A 253 -2.18 -10.99 -8.36
C LYS A 253 -3.07 -12.04 -7.69
N GLN A 254 -3.52 -11.77 -6.45
CA GLN A 254 -4.45 -12.67 -5.75
C GLN A 254 -5.78 -12.76 -6.48
N SER A 255 -6.34 -11.64 -6.95
CA SER A 255 -7.60 -11.63 -7.67
C SER A 255 -7.53 -12.45 -8.96
N GLN A 256 -6.43 -12.34 -9.71
CA GLN A 256 -6.22 -13.15 -10.91
C GLN A 256 -6.15 -14.64 -10.56
N GLN A 257 -5.42 -15.01 -9.53
CA GLN A 257 -5.33 -16.41 -9.07
C GLN A 257 -6.69 -16.96 -8.64
N ILE A 258 -7.50 -16.16 -7.96
CA ILE A 258 -8.87 -16.54 -7.59
C ILE A 258 -9.71 -16.79 -8.84
N VAL A 259 -9.68 -15.88 -9.81
CA VAL A 259 -10.41 -16.02 -11.07
C VAL A 259 -9.96 -17.27 -11.82
N ASP A 260 -8.66 -17.49 -11.94
CA ASP A 260 -8.10 -18.68 -12.61
C ASP A 260 -8.56 -19.99 -11.94
N CYS A 261 -8.56 -20.05 -10.62
CA CYS A 261 -9.09 -21.21 -9.88
C CYS A 261 -10.57 -21.43 -10.15
N LEU A 262 -11.39 -20.36 -10.10
CA LEU A 262 -12.83 -20.47 -10.32
C LEU A 262 -13.17 -20.88 -11.76
N VAL A 263 -12.50 -20.32 -12.75
CA VAL A 263 -12.70 -20.65 -14.18
C VAL A 263 -12.31 -22.09 -14.46
N ASN A 264 -11.21 -22.56 -13.91
CA ASN A 264 -10.71 -23.93 -14.11
C ASN A 264 -11.32 -24.96 -13.12
N GLN A 265 -12.26 -24.52 -12.27
CA GLN A 265 -12.90 -25.37 -11.24
C GLN A 265 -11.91 -26.00 -10.26
N ASN A 266 -10.78 -25.36 -10.03
CA ASN A 266 -9.79 -25.76 -9.05
C ASN A 266 -10.18 -25.26 -7.65
N PRO A 267 -9.83 -25.98 -6.58
CA PRO A 267 -10.02 -25.51 -5.22
C PRO A 267 -9.24 -24.20 -4.93
N LEU A 268 -9.89 -23.23 -4.31
CA LEU A 268 -9.22 -21.99 -3.91
C LEU A 268 -8.08 -22.20 -2.90
N SER A 269 -8.09 -23.32 -2.18
CA SER A 269 -7.00 -23.74 -1.27
C SER A 269 -5.69 -24.06 -1.99
N GLU A 270 -5.71 -24.24 -3.32
CA GLU A 270 -4.51 -24.47 -4.14
C GLU A 270 -3.79 -23.18 -4.52
N ILE A 271 -4.37 -22.00 -4.24
CA ILE A 271 -3.71 -20.72 -4.49
C ILE A 271 -2.41 -20.66 -3.69
N PRO A 272 -1.25 -20.45 -4.34
CA PRO A 272 0.04 -20.47 -3.68
C PRO A 272 0.17 -19.35 -2.64
N ALA A 273 0.58 -19.72 -1.43
CA ALA A 273 0.93 -18.72 -0.42
C ALA A 273 2.22 -17.97 -0.79
N THR A 274 2.33 -16.73 -0.35
CA THR A 274 3.56 -15.94 -0.47
C THR A 274 4.76 -16.73 0.08
N PRO A 275 5.88 -16.84 -0.65
CA PRO A 275 7.08 -17.56 -0.20
C PRO A 275 7.56 -17.07 1.17
N LYS A 276 7.81 -18.00 2.08
CA LYS A 276 8.15 -17.72 3.50
C LYS A 276 9.34 -16.76 3.66
N ARG A 277 10.29 -16.73 2.70
CA ARG A 277 11.46 -15.85 2.75
C ARG A 277 11.08 -14.37 2.70
N PHE A 278 10.09 -13.96 1.92
CA PHE A 278 9.66 -12.56 1.86
C PHE A 278 9.03 -12.11 3.18
N ARG A 279 8.22 -12.96 3.77
CA ARG A 279 7.67 -12.72 5.09
C ARG A 279 8.75 -12.62 6.17
N PHE A 280 9.80 -13.44 6.07
CA PHE A 280 10.95 -13.35 6.96
C PHE A 280 11.67 -11.99 6.82
N TYR A 281 11.83 -11.47 5.60
CA TYR A 281 12.43 -10.15 5.36
C TYR A 281 11.54 -9.03 5.91
N ASP A 282 10.24 -9.10 5.66
CA ASP A 282 9.29 -8.12 6.17
C ASP A 282 9.27 -8.08 7.71
N ASN A 283 9.20 -9.24 8.35
CA ASN A 283 9.24 -9.34 9.82
C ASN A 283 10.55 -8.81 10.40
N THR A 284 11.68 -9.06 9.72
CA THR A 284 12.99 -8.56 10.14
C THR A 284 13.03 -7.03 10.12
N LEU A 285 12.51 -6.40 9.06
CA LEU A 285 12.44 -4.93 8.98
C LEU A 285 11.46 -4.35 10.01
N LEU A 286 10.28 -4.96 10.16
CA LEU A 286 9.32 -4.56 11.20
C LEU A 286 9.92 -4.60 12.60
N GLU A 287 10.66 -5.66 12.96
CA GLU A 287 11.33 -5.80 14.25
C GLU A 287 12.34 -4.67 14.49
N ILE A 288 13.04 -4.22 13.43
CA ILE A 288 13.99 -3.11 13.52
C ILE A 288 13.28 -1.79 13.73
N LEU A 289 12.27 -1.50 12.92
CA LEU A 289 11.53 -0.23 12.98
C LEU A 289 10.72 -0.11 14.27
N TYR A 290 10.03 -1.18 14.67
CA TYR A 290 9.19 -1.18 15.89
C TYR A 290 9.98 -0.92 17.17
N HIS A 291 11.20 -1.44 17.25
CA HIS A 291 12.09 -1.27 18.40
C HIS A 291 13.10 -0.14 18.23
N ASN A 292 12.98 0.69 17.19
CA ASN A 292 13.89 1.80 16.89
C ASN A 292 15.38 1.38 16.92
N LYS A 293 15.71 0.17 16.40
CA LYS A 293 17.08 -0.36 16.41
C LYS A 293 18.00 0.33 15.40
N LEU A 294 17.40 0.89 14.37
CA LEU A 294 18.04 1.68 13.34
C LEU A 294 17.01 2.63 12.72
N PRO A 295 17.36 3.89 12.46
CA PRO A 295 16.48 4.84 11.80
C PRO A 295 16.06 4.33 10.41
N GLY A 296 14.75 4.41 10.10
CA GLY A 296 14.25 4.02 8.79
C GLY A 296 14.90 4.79 7.64
N LYS A 297 15.16 6.09 7.82
CA LYS A 297 15.91 6.94 6.88
C LYS A 297 17.24 6.32 6.47
N GLU A 298 18.03 5.77 7.41
CA GLU A 298 19.32 5.13 7.11
C GLU A 298 19.13 3.82 6.33
N ILE A 299 18.12 3.02 6.69
CA ILE A 299 17.78 1.76 6.02
C ILE A 299 17.43 2.02 4.56
N PHE A 300 16.46 2.89 4.32
CA PHE A 300 15.99 3.19 2.96
C PHE A 300 17.06 3.92 2.13
N THR A 301 17.87 4.78 2.76
CA THR A 301 19.02 5.39 2.08
C THR A 301 20.02 4.33 1.61
N ALA A 302 20.39 3.38 2.47
CA ALA A 302 21.28 2.30 2.07
C ALA A 302 20.67 1.43 0.97
N PHE A 303 19.39 1.15 1.05
CA PHE A 303 18.62 0.36 0.12
C PHE A 303 18.65 0.94 -1.30
N PHE A 304 18.31 2.22 -1.45
CA PHE A 304 18.31 2.89 -2.75
C PHE A 304 19.72 3.26 -3.25
N LYS A 305 20.63 3.67 -2.36
CA LYS A 305 21.98 4.08 -2.75
C LYS A 305 22.84 2.95 -3.29
N LYS A 306 22.67 1.71 -2.80
CA LYS A 306 23.57 0.58 -3.08
C LYS A 306 22.99 -0.42 -4.08
N ASN A 307 21.73 -0.27 -4.48
CA ASN A 307 21.07 -1.21 -5.37
C ASN A 307 20.48 -0.47 -6.59
N LYS A 308 20.35 -1.17 -7.71
CA LYS A 308 19.67 -0.63 -8.88
C LYS A 308 18.16 -0.47 -8.57
N PRO A 309 17.50 0.59 -9.04
CA PRO A 309 16.08 0.81 -8.74
C PRO A 309 15.20 -0.36 -9.17
N GLN A 310 15.50 -1.01 -10.31
CA GLN A 310 14.76 -2.19 -10.77
C GLN A 310 14.87 -3.38 -9.81
N GLN A 311 16.01 -3.54 -9.14
CA GLN A 311 16.19 -4.59 -8.12
C GLN A 311 15.38 -4.26 -6.85
N VAL A 312 15.37 -2.98 -6.47
CA VAL A 312 14.56 -2.48 -5.35
C VAL A 312 13.08 -2.73 -5.61
N LEU A 313 12.56 -2.34 -6.77
CA LEU A 313 11.16 -2.50 -7.14
C LEU A 313 10.75 -3.98 -7.15
N ARG A 314 11.55 -4.88 -7.76
CA ARG A 314 11.29 -6.32 -7.72
C ARG A 314 11.28 -6.89 -6.30
N PHE A 315 12.17 -6.41 -5.43
CA PHE A 315 12.21 -6.86 -4.04
C PHE A 315 10.94 -6.42 -3.28
N LEU A 316 10.49 -5.19 -3.50
CA LEU A 316 9.27 -4.66 -2.91
C LEU A 316 8.01 -5.40 -3.40
N ASP A 317 8.02 -5.95 -4.62
CA ASP A 317 6.93 -6.76 -5.18
C ASP A 317 7.00 -8.27 -4.86
N ASN A 318 7.99 -8.70 -4.05
CA ASN A 318 8.24 -10.11 -3.77
C ASN A 318 8.57 -10.95 -5.04
N GLU A 319 9.16 -10.32 -6.06
CA GLU A 319 9.52 -10.95 -7.34
C GLU A 319 11.03 -11.07 -7.56
N SER A 320 11.81 -10.71 -6.56
CA SER A 320 13.27 -10.78 -6.64
C SER A 320 13.79 -12.22 -6.68
N SER A 321 14.89 -12.41 -7.39
CA SER A 321 15.66 -13.65 -7.32
C SER A 321 16.44 -13.74 -6.00
N ILE A 322 16.75 -14.96 -5.54
CA ILE A 322 17.58 -15.17 -4.34
C ILE A 322 18.92 -14.44 -4.46
N LYS A 323 19.49 -14.36 -5.67
CA LYS A 323 20.74 -13.63 -5.91
C LYS A 323 20.57 -12.12 -5.66
N ASP A 324 19.48 -11.52 -6.14
CA ASP A 324 19.17 -10.11 -5.90
C ASP A 324 18.88 -9.86 -4.41
N GLU A 325 18.15 -10.77 -3.77
CA GLU A 325 17.85 -10.70 -2.33
C GLU A 325 19.12 -10.68 -1.49
N LEU A 326 20.06 -11.59 -1.75
CA LEU A 326 21.35 -11.63 -1.05
C LEU A 326 22.14 -10.33 -1.25
N LYS A 327 22.14 -9.77 -2.47
CA LYS A 327 22.79 -8.51 -2.75
C LYS A 327 22.15 -7.36 -1.95
N ILE A 328 20.82 -7.29 -1.94
CA ILE A 328 20.08 -6.28 -1.19
C ILE A 328 20.36 -6.41 0.31
N ILE A 329 20.26 -7.62 0.88
CA ILE A 329 20.51 -7.87 2.29
C ILE A 329 21.95 -7.48 2.68
N SER A 330 22.93 -7.80 1.83
CA SER A 330 24.33 -7.43 2.08
C SER A 330 24.60 -5.92 2.00
N SER A 331 23.71 -5.17 1.33
CA SER A 331 23.79 -3.71 1.23
C SER A 331 23.32 -2.97 2.48
N LEU A 332 22.54 -3.64 3.33
CA LEU A 332 21.95 -3.08 4.54
C LEU A 332 22.92 -3.14 5.73
N PRO A 333 22.72 -2.31 6.78
CA PRO A 333 23.53 -2.36 8.00
C PRO A 333 23.48 -3.73 8.68
N THR A 334 24.58 -4.48 8.66
CA THR A 334 24.61 -5.91 8.97
C THR A 334 24.16 -6.27 10.39
N TRP A 335 24.68 -5.57 11.42
CA TRP A 335 24.45 -5.97 12.81
C TRP A 335 23.00 -5.84 13.30
N PRO A 336 22.28 -4.72 13.05
CA PRO A 336 20.88 -4.63 13.43
C PRO A 336 20.01 -5.67 12.73
N PHE A 337 20.25 -5.91 11.42
CA PHE A 337 19.50 -6.88 10.63
C PHE A 337 19.79 -8.32 11.08
N LEU A 338 21.04 -8.69 11.34
CA LEU A 338 21.38 -10.01 11.83
C LEU A 338 20.73 -10.32 13.20
N LYS A 339 20.79 -9.36 14.14
CA LYS A 339 20.14 -9.52 15.44
C LYS A 339 18.60 -9.63 15.34
N ALA A 340 18.01 -8.89 14.42
CA ALA A 340 16.56 -8.96 14.18
C ALA A 340 16.17 -10.28 13.50
N ALA A 341 16.96 -10.77 12.53
CA ALA A 341 16.73 -12.03 11.84
C ALA A 341 16.81 -13.24 12.77
N ILE A 342 17.79 -13.28 13.68
CA ILE A 342 17.92 -14.37 14.68
C ILE A 342 16.67 -14.47 15.57
N LYS A 343 16.00 -13.37 15.85
CA LYS A 343 14.75 -13.39 16.64
C LYS A 343 13.54 -13.96 15.88
N GLN A 344 13.64 -14.08 14.55
CA GLN A 344 12.58 -14.62 13.71
C GLN A 344 12.73 -16.14 13.47
N LEU A 345 13.88 -16.71 13.85
CA LEU A 345 14.16 -18.15 13.80
C LEU A 345 13.65 -18.85 15.06
#